data_ed594568f30402a0176137ca5a5db1a8
#
_entry.id   ed594568f30402a0176137ca5a5db1a8
#
_cell.length_a   1.000
_cell.length_b   1.000
_cell.length_c   1.000
_cell.angle_alpha   90.00
_cell.angle_beta   90.00
_cell.angle_gamma   90.00
#
_symmetry.space_group_name_H-M   'P 1'
#
loop_
_entity.id
_entity.type
_entity.pdbx_description
1 polymer ?
#
loop_
_entity_poly.entity_id
_entity_poly.type
_entity_poly.pdbx_seq_one_letter_code
_entity_poly.pdbx_strand_id
1 'polypeptide(L)'
;RVTSIKMQADGRKQTFILDKKDGITRGFTPQEIEQRTPEMLRLQRRGENLYYTPLSDKKHHILIDDMNREKLERLIRDGYRPAVVLESSPGNYQAIITVPKLGTAHDKDVGNRLSDALNREYGDPKLSGAIHPHRAPGYENRKPKHQREDGSYPEVRLLKAERRECIKALALSSQIDAEEQRQAAWKAQ
;
A
#
# COMPACT_ATOMS: atom_id res chain seq x y z
N ARG A 1 4.14 -5.00 -8.26
CA ARG A 1 3.71 -6.40 -8.01
C ARG A 1 2.20 -6.49 -8.05
N VAL A 2 1.69 -7.58 -8.59
CA VAL A 2 0.26 -7.91 -8.55
C VAL A 2 0.09 -9.17 -7.71
N THR A 3 -0.84 -9.12 -6.76
CA THR A 3 -1.14 -10.24 -5.86
C THR A 3 -2.63 -10.53 -5.88
N SER A 4 -3.03 -11.79 -5.97
CA SER A 4 -4.40 -12.23 -5.70
C SER A 4 -4.47 -12.98 -4.38
N ILE A 5 -5.58 -12.79 -3.65
CA ILE A 5 -5.84 -13.45 -2.38
C ILE A 5 -7.24 -14.04 -2.41
N LYS A 6 -7.32 -15.37 -2.23
CA LYS A 6 -8.57 -16.10 -2.06
C LYS A 6 -8.75 -16.50 -0.60
N MET A 7 -9.92 -16.23 -0.05
CA MET A 7 -10.31 -16.78 1.26
C MET A 7 -10.82 -18.22 1.05
N GLN A 8 -10.24 -19.15 1.78
CA GLN A 8 -10.68 -20.54 1.83
C GLN A 8 -11.89 -20.68 2.77
N ALA A 9 -12.64 -21.76 2.64
CA ALA A 9 -13.80 -22.04 3.49
C ALA A 9 -13.45 -22.17 4.99
N ASP A 10 -12.22 -22.57 5.30
CA ASP A 10 -11.66 -22.67 6.65
C ASP A 10 -11.07 -21.36 7.19
N GLY A 11 -11.25 -20.24 6.45
CA GLY A 11 -10.73 -18.93 6.82
C GLY A 11 -9.25 -18.68 6.47
N ARG A 12 -8.54 -19.69 5.98
CA ARG A 12 -7.15 -19.50 5.51
C ARG A 12 -7.11 -18.65 4.24
N LYS A 13 -6.02 -17.90 4.08
CA LYS A 13 -5.74 -17.09 2.88
C LYS A 13 -4.82 -17.86 1.95
N GLN A 14 -5.26 -18.06 0.72
CA GLN A 14 -4.40 -18.52 -0.36
C GLN A 14 -3.93 -17.31 -1.17
N THR A 15 -2.62 -17.10 -1.22
CA THR A 15 -2.01 -15.93 -1.86
C THR A 15 -1.21 -16.35 -3.07
N PHE A 16 -1.47 -15.70 -4.21
CA PHE A 16 -0.72 -15.86 -5.45
C PHE A 16 -0.08 -14.54 -5.86
N ILE A 17 1.19 -14.59 -6.19
CA ILE A 17 1.94 -13.46 -6.74
C ILE A 17 2.04 -13.68 -8.24
N LEU A 18 1.34 -12.87 -9.04
CA LEU A 18 1.19 -13.07 -10.48
C LEU A 18 2.50 -12.83 -11.26
N ASP A 19 3.37 -11.95 -10.74
CA ASP A 19 4.68 -11.63 -11.32
C ASP A 19 5.82 -12.54 -10.83
N LYS A 20 5.48 -13.60 -10.08
CA LYS A 20 6.47 -14.59 -9.64
C LYS A 20 6.71 -15.63 -10.74
N LYS A 21 7.97 -15.73 -11.19
CA LYS A 21 8.43 -16.74 -12.14
C LYS A 21 9.70 -17.39 -11.59
N ASP A 22 9.75 -18.73 -11.58
CA ASP A 22 10.92 -19.52 -11.12
C ASP A 22 11.42 -19.11 -9.70
N GLY A 23 10.49 -18.79 -8.81
CA GLY A 23 10.80 -18.34 -7.44
C GLY A 23 11.15 -16.84 -7.33
N ILE A 24 11.37 -16.14 -8.43
CA ILE A 24 11.78 -14.74 -8.49
C ILE A 24 10.57 -13.85 -8.75
N THR A 25 10.47 -12.76 -7.99
CA THR A 25 9.45 -11.72 -8.17
C THR A 25 10.13 -10.47 -8.71
N ARG A 26 9.84 -10.11 -9.96
CA ARG A 26 10.46 -8.96 -10.63
C ARG A 26 9.58 -7.69 -10.67
N GLY A 27 8.32 -7.84 -10.39
CA GLY A 27 7.30 -6.81 -10.63
C GLY A 27 6.83 -6.81 -12.09
N PHE A 28 5.73 -6.10 -12.33
CA PHE A 28 5.21 -5.82 -13.68
C PHE A 28 5.34 -4.34 -14.01
N THR A 29 5.62 -4.02 -15.26
CA THR A 29 5.45 -2.68 -15.79
C THR A 29 3.96 -2.34 -15.91
N PRO A 30 3.59 -1.04 -16.06
CA PRO A 30 2.21 -0.65 -16.30
C PRO A 30 1.58 -1.35 -17.51
N GLN A 31 2.32 -1.48 -18.60
CA GLN A 31 1.85 -2.18 -19.81
C GLN A 31 1.61 -3.67 -19.57
N GLU A 32 2.48 -4.34 -18.82
CA GLU A 32 2.29 -5.75 -18.47
C GLU A 32 1.07 -5.95 -17.57
N ILE A 33 0.76 -4.99 -16.68
CA ILE A 33 -0.47 -5.02 -15.85
C ILE A 33 -1.70 -4.88 -16.74
N GLU A 34 -1.68 -3.94 -17.69
CA GLU A 34 -2.78 -3.72 -18.62
C GLU A 34 -3.06 -4.96 -19.46
N GLN A 35 -2.02 -5.59 -20.01
CA GLN A 35 -2.14 -6.84 -20.77
C GLN A 35 -2.72 -8.00 -19.95
N ARG A 36 -2.57 -7.99 -18.63
CA ARG A 36 -3.09 -9.01 -17.71
C ARG A 36 -4.49 -8.71 -17.18
N THR A 37 -5.10 -7.60 -17.56
CA THR A 37 -6.47 -7.27 -17.14
C THR A 37 -7.46 -8.41 -17.37
N PRO A 38 -7.47 -9.15 -18.51
CA PRO A 38 -8.37 -10.28 -18.69
C PRO A 38 -8.14 -11.43 -17.69
N GLU A 39 -6.88 -11.68 -17.31
CA GLU A 39 -6.52 -12.67 -16.29
C GLU A 39 -7.02 -12.21 -14.91
N MET A 40 -6.79 -10.96 -14.54
CA MET A 40 -7.20 -10.38 -13.28
C MET A 40 -8.73 -10.39 -13.12
N LEU A 41 -9.49 -10.11 -14.19
CA LEU A 41 -10.94 -10.21 -14.19
C LEU A 41 -11.42 -11.67 -13.99
N ARG A 42 -10.70 -12.65 -14.56
CA ARG A 42 -11.00 -14.07 -14.30
C ARG A 42 -10.78 -14.45 -12.85
N LEU A 43 -9.69 -14.00 -12.24
CA LEU A 43 -9.40 -14.22 -10.82
C LEU A 43 -10.49 -13.61 -9.93
N GLN A 44 -10.91 -12.39 -10.23
CA GLN A 44 -12.01 -11.75 -9.52
C GLN A 44 -13.31 -12.57 -9.60
N ARG A 45 -13.69 -13.07 -10.80
CA ARG A 45 -14.89 -13.92 -10.98
C ARG A 45 -14.82 -15.22 -10.16
N ARG A 46 -13.61 -15.71 -9.83
CA ARG A 46 -13.38 -16.86 -8.94
C ARG A 46 -13.43 -16.50 -7.45
N GLY A 47 -13.79 -15.28 -7.11
CA GLY A 47 -13.88 -14.80 -5.74
C GLY A 47 -12.56 -14.29 -5.13
N GLU A 48 -11.55 -14.02 -5.96
CA GLU A 48 -10.26 -13.54 -5.50
C GLU A 48 -10.25 -12.02 -5.35
N ASN A 49 -9.52 -11.55 -4.33
CA ASN A 49 -9.25 -10.13 -4.11
C ASN A 49 -7.92 -9.77 -4.75
N LEU A 50 -7.87 -8.66 -5.48
CA LEU A 50 -6.68 -8.20 -6.18
C LEU A 50 -6.01 -7.03 -5.47
N TYR A 51 -4.68 -7.05 -5.50
CA TYR A 51 -3.84 -6.06 -4.83
C TYR A 51 -2.67 -5.65 -5.70
N TYR A 52 -2.30 -4.38 -5.59
CA TYR A 52 -1.05 -3.85 -6.13
C TYR A 52 -0.09 -3.53 -5.00
N THR A 53 1.19 -3.85 -5.20
CA THR A 53 2.28 -3.39 -4.35
C THR A 53 3.23 -2.56 -5.21
N PRO A 54 3.31 -1.25 -5.02
CA PRO A 54 4.30 -0.43 -5.69
C PRO A 54 5.70 -0.86 -5.27
N LEU A 55 6.60 -1.02 -6.24
CA LEU A 55 8.00 -1.36 -6.01
C LEU A 55 8.87 -0.29 -6.66
N SER A 56 9.91 0.16 -5.96
CA SER A 56 10.88 1.11 -6.49
C SER A 56 12.21 1.02 -5.75
N ASP A 57 13.30 1.08 -6.52
CA ASP A 57 14.65 1.15 -5.92
C ASP A 57 14.97 2.56 -5.41
N LYS A 58 14.24 3.59 -5.93
CA LYS A 58 14.51 5.00 -5.67
C LYS A 58 13.53 5.67 -4.70
N LYS A 59 12.37 5.04 -4.44
CA LYS A 59 11.30 5.65 -3.66
C LYS A 59 10.68 4.67 -2.67
N HIS A 60 10.19 5.23 -1.57
CA HIS A 60 9.24 4.55 -0.71
C HIS A 60 7.82 4.94 -1.16
N HIS A 61 6.92 3.95 -1.20
CA HIS A 61 5.50 4.12 -1.44
C HIS A 61 4.75 3.62 -0.21
N ILE A 62 4.59 4.50 0.76
CA ILE A 62 4.05 4.16 2.08
C ILE A 62 2.53 4.10 2.01
N LEU A 63 1.99 2.92 2.30
CA LEU A 63 0.55 2.73 2.46
C LEU A 63 0.10 3.22 3.84
N ILE A 64 -0.94 4.03 3.85
CA ILE A 64 -1.74 4.32 5.05
C ILE A 64 -3.08 3.64 4.84
N ASP A 65 -3.38 2.65 5.67
CA ASP A 65 -4.55 1.79 5.51
C ASP A 65 -5.61 2.07 6.58
N ASP A 66 -6.84 1.63 6.30
CA ASP A 66 -7.97 1.61 7.23
C ASP A 66 -8.34 2.99 7.80
N MET A 67 -8.32 4.01 6.95
CA MET A 67 -8.75 5.36 7.30
C MET A 67 -10.26 5.54 7.07
N ASN A 68 -10.92 6.22 7.99
CA ASN A 68 -12.21 6.85 7.72
C ASN A 68 -11.98 8.23 7.05
N ARG A 69 -13.07 8.90 6.66
CA ARG A 69 -13.02 10.20 6.01
C ARG A 69 -12.31 11.27 6.86
N GLU A 70 -12.60 11.31 8.14
CA GLU A 70 -12.01 12.28 9.08
C GLU A 70 -10.49 12.13 9.16
N LYS A 71 -9.99 10.89 9.28
CA LYS A 71 -8.54 10.61 9.29
C LYS A 71 -7.87 11.01 7.98
N LEU A 72 -8.50 10.73 6.84
CA LEU A 72 -7.98 11.14 5.53
C LEU A 72 -7.91 12.68 5.41
N GLU A 73 -8.97 13.38 5.80
CA GLU A 73 -9.01 14.85 5.79
C GLU A 73 -7.97 15.43 6.75
N ARG A 74 -7.77 14.83 7.93
CA ARG A 74 -6.73 15.23 8.89
C ARG A 74 -5.33 15.04 8.32
N LEU A 75 -5.05 13.90 7.69
CA LEU A 75 -3.77 13.63 7.01
C LEU A 75 -3.45 14.75 6.00
N ILE A 76 -4.44 15.13 5.17
CA ILE A 76 -4.27 16.18 4.16
C ILE A 76 -4.10 17.56 4.81
N ARG A 77 -4.92 17.89 5.81
CA ARG A 77 -4.85 19.16 6.56
C ARG A 77 -3.51 19.34 7.26
N ASP A 78 -2.95 18.26 7.79
CA ASP A 78 -1.65 18.24 8.45
C ASP A 78 -0.47 18.35 7.46
N GLY A 79 -0.75 18.49 6.16
CA GLY A 79 0.24 18.80 5.12
C GLY A 79 0.80 17.57 4.40
N TYR A 80 0.37 16.37 4.73
CA TYR A 80 0.71 15.18 3.94
C TYR A 80 -0.07 15.18 2.62
N ARG A 81 0.64 14.94 1.53
CA ARG A 81 0.08 14.99 0.17
C ARG A 81 0.18 13.62 -0.49
N PRO A 82 -0.88 12.78 -0.42
CA PRO A 82 -0.88 11.48 -1.06
C PRO A 82 -0.72 11.56 -2.58
N ALA A 83 0.08 10.66 -3.14
CA ALA A 83 0.16 10.43 -4.59
C ALA A 83 -1.07 9.65 -5.08
N VAL A 84 -1.59 8.74 -4.26
CA VAL A 84 -2.79 7.93 -4.57
C VAL A 84 -3.73 7.97 -3.38
N VAL A 85 -5.04 8.05 -3.66
CA VAL A 85 -6.11 7.86 -2.69
C VAL A 85 -7.14 6.91 -3.28
N LEU A 86 -7.49 5.90 -2.52
CA LEU A 86 -8.48 4.88 -2.87
C LEU A 86 -9.59 4.85 -1.83
N GLU A 87 -10.80 4.56 -2.27
CA GLU A 87 -11.87 4.07 -1.40
C GLU A 87 -11.94 2.55 -1.56
N SER A 88 -11.42 1.82 -0.58
CA SER A 88 -11.28 0.35 -0.62
C SER A 88 -12.60 -0.38 -0.36
N SER A 89 -13.53 0.27 0.31
CA SER A 89 -14.93 -0.09 0.55
C SER A 89 -15.65 1.17 1.03
N PRO A 90 -16.99 1.23 1.03
CA PRO A 90 -17.72 2.44 1.43
C PRO A 90 -17.24 3.03 2.76
N GLY A 91 -16.75 4.26 2.72
CA GLY A 91 -16.25 4.99 3.90
C GLY A 91 -14.88 4.53 4.43
N ASN A 92 -14.22 3.60 3.79
CA ASN A 92 -12.87 3.13 4.16
C ASN A 92 -11.86 3.48 3.08
N TYR A 93 -10.83 4.23 3.45
CA TYR A 93 -9.85 4.81 2.54
C TYR A 93 -8.44 4.23 2.75
N GLN A 94 -7.71 4.18 1.65
CA GLN A 94 -6.27 3.90 1.59
C GLN A 94 -5.59 5.07 0.91
N ALA A 95 -4.43 5.49 1.41
CA ALA A 95 -3.60 6.50 0.77
C ALA A 95 -2.17 6.02 0.61
N ILE A 96 -1.50 6.45 -0.46
CA ILE A 96 -0.09 6.17 -0.71
C ILE A 96 0.67 7.47 -0.68
N ILE A 97 1.58 7.58 0.29
CA ILE A 97 2.56 8.66 0.39
C ILE A 97 3.83 8.21 -0.31
N THR A 98 4.28 8.99 -1.29
CA THR A 98 5.52 8.71 -2.02
C THR A 98 6.61 9.68 -1.60
N VAL A 99 7.78 9.15 -1.24
CA VAL A 99 8.97 9.92 -0.90
C VAL A 99 10.20 9.31 -1.56
N PRO A 100 11.21 10.10 -1.96
CA PRO A 100 12.48 9.55 -2.41
C PRO A 100 13.18 8.82 -1.25
N LYS A 101 13.91 7.77 -1.56
CA LYS A 101 14.91 7.19 -0.65
C LYS A 101 16.07 8.14 -0.50
N LEU A 102 16.67 8.18 0.66
CA LEU A 102 17.76 9.12 0.96
C LEU A 102 19.12 8.63 0.44
N GLY A 103 19.21 7.35 0.02
CA GLY A 103 20.44 6.73 -0.46
C GLY A 103 21.40 6.36 0.68
N THR A 104 20.90 6.24 1.90
CA THR A 104 21.70 5.86 3.06
C THR A 104 21.64 4.35 3.34
N ALA A 105 22.51 3.84 4.18
CA ALA A 105 22.47 2.46 4.66
C ALA A 105 21.20 2.16 5.46
N HIS A 106 20.48 3.19 5.93
CA HIS A 106 19.29 3.09 6.78
C HIS A 106 17.97 3.19 6.00
N ASP A 107 17.99 3.32 4.68
CA ASP A 107 16.78 3.53 3.87
C ASP A 107 15.65 2.55 4.18
N LYS A 108 15.96 1.28 4.43
CA LYS A 108 14.96 0.28 4.81
C LYS A 108 14.29 0.61 6.14
N ASP A 109 15.08 0.95 7.14
CA ASP A 109 14.57 1.26 8.49
C ASP A 109 13.82 2.59 8.49
N VAL A 110 14.32 3.58 7.74
CA VAL A 110 13.62 4.85 7.49
C VAL A 110 12.22 4.60 6.90
N GLY A 111 12.13 3.77 5.85
CA GLY A 111 10.85 3.43 5.24
C GLY A 111 9.89 2.73 6.20
N ASN A 112 10.39 1.78 6.99
CA ASN A 112 9.60 1.05 7.98
C ASN A 112 9.08 1.98 9.08
N ARG A 113 9.96 2.79 9.67
CA ARG A 113 9.60 3.76 10.72
C ARG A 113 8.64 4.84 10.23
N LEU A 114 8.82 5.29 8.98
CA LEU A 114 7.88 6.22 8.34
C LEU A 114 6.48 5.60 8.21
N SER A 115 6.41 4.34 7.79
CA SER A 115 5.15 3.58 7.71
C SER A 115 4.49 3.47 9.09
N ASP A 116 5.25 3.07 10.11
CA ASP A 116 4.75 2.91 11.47
C ASP A 116 4.23 4.24 12.03
N ALA A 117 4.97 5.34 11.84
CA ALA A 117 4.57 6.66 12.32
C ALA A 117 3.26 7.14 11.68
N LEU A 118 3.15 7.04 10.34
CA LEU A 118 1.97 7.49 9.62
C LEU A 118 0.74 6.62 9.89
N ASN A 119 0.90 5.30 9.99
CA ASN A 119 -0.22 4.41 10.28
C ASN A 119 -0.68 4.49 11.73
N ARG A 120 0.23 4.71 12.68
CA ARG A 120 -0.15 4.96 14.09
C ARG A 120 -1.00 6.20 14.25
N GLU A 121 -0.71 7.25 13.48
CA GLU A 121 -1.40 8.53 13.58
C GLU A 121 -2.70 8.59 12.76
N TYR A 122 -2.69 8.05 11.54
CA TYR A 122 -3.79 8.23 10.58
C TYR A 122 -4.45 6.94 10.12
N GLY A 123 -3.80 5.79 10.21
CA GLY A 123 -4.24 4.53 9.63
C GLY A 123 -4.48 3.40 10.62
N ASP A 124 -4.06 2.20 10.20
CA ASP A 124 -4.04 1.00 11.02
C ASP A 124 -2.71 0.91 11.80
N PRO A 125 -2.71 1.09 13.12
CA PRO A 125 -1.49 1.05 13.93
C PRO A 125 -0.81 -0.33 13.97
N LYS A 126 -1.45 -1.37 13.45
CA LYS A 126 -0.88 -2.72 13.34
C LYS A 126 -0.15 -2.95 12.01
N LEU A 127 -0.33 -2.04 11.04
CA LEU A 127 0.36 -2.13 9.77
C LEU A 127 1.81 -1.66 9.97
N SER A 128 2.77 -2.54 9.69
CA SER A 128 4.20 -2.28 9.86
C SER A 128 4.98 -2.57 8.58
N GLY A 129 6.08 -1.83 8.38
CA GLY A 129 6.95 -1.96 7.22
C GLY A 129 6.54 -1.11 6.03
N ALA A 130 7.51 -0.83 5.14
CA ALA A 130 7.36 0.12 4.03
C ALA A 130 6.70 -0.47 2.78
N ILE A 131 6.70 -1.81 2.63
CA ILE A 131 6.24 -2.47 1.41
C ILE A 131 4.96 -3.23 1.71
N HIS A 132 3.83 -2.62 1.35
CA HIS A 132 2.51 -3.21 1.56
C HIS A 132 1.66 -3.22 0.30
N PRO A 133 0.83 -4.27 0.11
CA PRO A 133 -0.17 -4.30 -0.93
C PRO A 133 -1.36 -3.39 -0.55
N HIS A 134 -1.81 -2.59 -1.49
CA HIS A 134 -3.10 -1.89 -1.41
C HIS A 134 -4.11 -2.56 -2.36
N ARG A 135 -5.38 -2.29 -2.16
CA ARG A 135 -6.44 -2.78 -3.04
C ARG A 135 -6.24 -2.30 -4.47
N ALA A 136 -6.46 -3.19 -5.45
CA ALA A 136 -6.41 -2.82 -6.86
C ALA A 136 -7.68 -2.04 -7.23
N PRO A 137 -7.58 -0.76 -7.66
CA PRO A 137 -8.74 0.01 -8.09
C PRO A 137 -9.36 -0.56 -9.37
N GLY A 138 -10.67 -0.38 -9.53
CA GLY A 138 -11.44 -0.96 -10.64
C GLY A 138 -11.81 -2.44 -10.47
N TYR A 139 -11.43 -3.05 -9.34
CA TYR A 139 -11.82 -4.40 -8.97
C TYR A 139 -12.64 -4.41 -7.68
N GLU A 140 -13.40 -5.48 -7.48
CA GLU A 140 -14.27 -5.61 -6.31
C GLU A 140 -13.49 -5.93 -5.03
N ASN A 141 -13.96 -5.39 -3.90
CA ASN A 141 -13.53 -5.81 -2.57
C ASN A 141 -14.40 -6.98 -2.11
N ARG A 142 -13.96 -8.20 -2.40
CA ARG A 142 -14.69 -9.44 -2.14
C ARG A 142 -14.43 -10.01 -0.74
N LYS A 143 -14.19 -9.17 0.25
CA LYS A 143 -14.22 -9.62 1.65
C LYS A 143 -15.66 -9.97 2.03
N PRO A 144 -15.94 -11.12 2.67
CA PRO A 144 -17.31 -11.55 3.01
C PRO A 144 -18.14 -10.48 3.72
N LYS A 145 -17.53 -9.71 4.61
CA LYS A 145 -18.20 -8.62 5.35
C LYS A 145 -18.71 -7.47 4.48
N HIS A 146 -18.32 -7.42 3.23
CA HIS A 146 -18.73 -6.36 2.27
C HIS A 146 -19.70 -6.87 1.22
N GLN A 147 -20.12 -8.14 1.29
CA GLN A 147 -21.14 -8.69 0.41
C GLN A 147 -22.47 -7.98 0.69
N ARG A 148 -23.10 -7.50 -0.39
CA ARG A 148 -24.42 -6.89 -0.34
C ARG A 148 -25.51 -7.97 -0.36
N GLU A 149 -26.75 -7.58 -0.06
CA GLU A 149 -27.91 -8.49 -0.07
C GLU A 149 -28.16 -9.14 -1.44
N ASP A 150 -27.84 -8.42 -2.52
CA ASP A 150 -27.93 -8.93 -3.90
C ASP A 150 -26.75 -9.84 -4.31
N GLY A 151 -25.84 -10.14 -3.38
CA GLY A 151 -24.66 -10.96 -3.62
C GLY A 151 -23.48 -10.20 -4.25
N SER A 152 -23.65 -8.94 -4.63
CA SER A 152 -22.57 -8.11 -5.19
C SER A 152 -21.58 -7.62 -4.14
N TYR A 153 -20.46 -7.07 -4.60
CA TYR A 153 -19.42 -6.48 -3.76
C TYR A 153 -19.11 -5.04 -4.20
N PRO A 154 -18.67 -4.17 -3.29
CA PRO A 154 -18.26 -2.83 -3.65
C PRO A 154 -17.00 -2.85 -4.51
N GLU A 155 -16.97 -2.00 -5.51
CA GLU A 155 -15.76 -1.73 -6.29
C GLU A 155 -14.78 -0.86 -5.50
N VAL A 156 -13.49 -1.15 -5.63
CA VAL A 156 -12.41 -0.30 -5.13
C VAL A 156 -12.28 0.92 -6.06
N ARG A 157 -12.53 2.10 -5.54
CA ARG A 157 -12.56 3.33 -6.34
C ARG A 157 -11.23 4.07 -6.25
N LEU A 158 -10.70 4.46 -7.40
CA LEU A 158 -9.58 5.40 -7.47
C LEU A 158 -10.13 6.82 -7.35
N LEU A 159 -9.80 7.51 -6.25
CA LEU A 159 -10.26 8.89 -6.01
C LEU A 159 -9.22 9.91 -6.46
N LYS A 160 -7.93 9.56 -6.41
CA LYS A 160 -6.81 10.41 -6.79
C LYS A 160 -5.62 9.58 -7.23
N ALA A 161 -4.96 10.03 -8.31
CA ALA A 161 -3.64 9.54 -8.73
C ALA A 161 -2.83 10.69 -9.33
N GLU A 162 -1.70 11.00 -8.70
CA GLU A 162 -0.78 12.06 -9.14
C GLU A 162 0.66 11.58 -8.99
N ARG A 163 1.51 11.95 -9.94
CA ARG A 163 2.96 11.77 -9.81
C ARG A 163 3.52 12.88 -8.91
N ARG A 164 3.50 12.63 -7.60
CA ARG A 164 4.03 13.60 -6.62
C ARG A 164 4.80 12.92 -5.51
N GLU A 165 5.73 13.66 -4.95
CA GLU A 165 6.43 13.36 -3.72
C GLU A 165 5.89 14.24 -2.59
N CYS A 166 5.85 13.71 -1.38
CA CYS A 166 5.35 14.42 -0.22
C CYS A 166 6.51 15.08 0.54
N ILE A 167 6.63 16.39 0.45
CA ILE A 167 7.71 17.18 1.11
C ILE A 167 7.69 16.98 2.63
N LYS A 168 6.52 16.99 3.25
CA LYS A 168 6.41 16.78 4.71
C LYS A 168 6.90 15.39 5.13
N ALA A 169 6.53 14.35 4.36
CA ALA A 169 7.00 13.00 4.63
C ALA A 169 8.51 12.84 4.36
N LEU A 170 9.06 13.57 3.39
CA LEU A 170 10.51 13.62 3.16
C LEU A 170 11.24 14.25 4.33
N ALA A 171 10.73 15.35 4.89
CA ALA A 171 11.30 15.97 6.09
C ALA A 171 11.29 15.00 7.29
N LEU A 172 10.19 14.27 7.49
CA LEU A 172 10.11 13.24 8.52
C LEU A 172 11.09 12.09 8.26
N SER A 173 11.25 11.65 7.00
CA SER A 173 12.24 10.63 6.62
C SER A 173 13.66 11.07 6.98
N SER A 174 14.02 12.33 6.71
CA SER A 174 15.33 12.87 7.04
C SER A 174 15.59 12.92 8.56
N GLN A 175 14.56 13.22 9.36
CA GLN A 175 14.65 13.19 10.82
C GLN A 175 14.88 11.77 11.32
N ILE A 176 14.13 10.79 10.78
CA ILE A 176 14.27 9.37 11.14
C ILE A 176 15.69 8.88 10.78
N ASP A 177 16.19 9.20 9.59
CA ASP A 177 17.54 8.81 9.15
C ASP A 177 18.63 9.36 10.09
N ALA A 178 18.52 10.63 10.47
CA ALA A 178 19.45 11.25 11.42
C ALA A 178 19.40 10.56 12.81
N GLU A 179 18.25 10.07 13.24
CA GLU A 179 18.12 9.28 14.47
C GLU A 179 18.79 7.91 14.33
N GLU A 180 18.57 7.20 13.20
CA GLU A 180 19.21 5.92 12.93
C GLU A 180 20.75 6.04 12.91
N GLN A 181 21.26 7.09 12.27
CA GLN A 181 22.70 7.37 12.24
C GLN A 181 23.26 7.58 13.65
N ARG A 182 22.60 8.36 14.50
CA ARG A 182 23.01 8.59 15.90
C ARG A 182 23.00 7.29 16.71
N GLN A 183 21.95 6.47 16.54
CA GLN A 183 21.86 5.17 17.24
C GLN A 183 22.95 4.20 16.79
N ALA A 184 23.24 4.15 15.48
CA ALA A 184 24.32 3.33 14.94
C ALA A 184 25.69 3.75 15.48
N ALA A 185 25.97 5.06 15.50
CA ALA A 185 27.22 5.61 16.05
C ALA A 185 27.40 5.29 17.55
N TRP A 186 26.31 5.36 18.32
CA TRP A 186 26.36 5.03 19.75
C TRP A 186 26.62 3.55 20.02
N LYS A 187 26.03 2.65 19.20
CA LYS A 187 26.24 1.20 19.31
C LYS A 187 27.65 0.75 18.88
N ALA A 188 28.36 1.58 18.13
CA ALA A 188 29.71 1.30 17.65
C ALA A 188 30.82 1.72 18.63
N GLN A 189 30.47 2.44 19.71
CA GLN A 189 31.35 2.82 20.82
C GLN A 189 31.38 1.75 21.92
#